data_2782a5acd65c866ec65564ab83317b2f
#
_entry.id   2782a5acd65c866ec65564ab83317b2f
#
_cell.length_a   1.000
_cell.length_b   1.000
_cell.length_c   1.000
_cell.angle_alpha   90.00
_cell.angle_beta   90.00
_cell.angle_gamma   90.00
#
_symmetry.space_group_name_H-M   'P 1'
#
loop_
_entity.id
_entity.type
_entity.pdbx_description
1 polymer ?
#
loop_
_entity_poly.entity_id
_entity_poly.type
_entity_poly.pdbx_seq_one_letter_code
_entity_poly.pdbx_strand_id
1 'polypeptide(L)'
;MKSLLKQRKCITMRVLILTVVIALLFWIGSLIKCEVLTNRYEIEFQELYKDNTMLNEIDSLKVLGYTSDTARIYYVANNRSSGNILVFNKENDKWSCTSWETVWSKSGSADGFVWPYIR
;
A
#
# COMPACT_ATOMS: atom_id res chain seq x y z
N MET A 1 -32.57 -20.01 -31.00
CA MET A 1 -32.49 -19.91 -29.54
C MET A 1 -31.14 -20.29 -28.97
N LYS A 2 -30.61 -21.44 -29.29
CA LYS A 2 -29.29 -21.90 -28.80
C LYS A 2 -28.14 -20.99 -29.22
N SER A 3 -28.17 -20.39 -30.41
CA SER A 3 -27.14 -19.45 -30.89
C SER A 3 -27.14 -18.10 -30.13
N LEU A 4 -28.32 -17.61 -29.73
CA LEU A 4 -28.45 -16.39 -28.95
C LEU A 4 -27.92 -16.56 -27.51
N LEU A 5 -28.20 -17.70 -26.89
CA LEU A 5 -27.67 -18.06 -25.56
C LEU A 5 -26.17 -18.20 -25.60
N LYS A 6 -25.62 -18.80 -26.66
CA LYS A 6 -24.18 -18.94 -26.85
C LYS A 6 -23.50 -17.58 -27.05
N GLN A 7 -24.11 -16.66 -27.81
CA GLN A 7 -23.63 -15.31 -27.98
C GLN A 7 -23.63 -14.52 -26.66
N ARG A 8 -24.70 -14.64 -25.87
CA ARG A 8 -24.78 -13.99 -24.56
C ARG A 8 -23.69 -14.49 -23.61
N LYS A 9 -23.44 -15.80 -23.59
CA LYS A 9 -22.35 -16.40 -22.79
C LYS A 9 -20.98 -15.86 -23.25
N CYS A 10 -20.74 -15.78 -24.55
CA CYS A 10 -19.47 -15.25 -25.10
C CYS A 10 -19.27 -13.79 -24.73
N ILE A 11 -20.32 -12.96 -24.82
CA ILE A 11 -20.26 -11.54 -24.45
C ILE A 11 -20.00 -11.40 -22.95
N THR A 12 -20.70 -12.17 -22.11
CA THR A 12 -20.51 -12.16 -20.66
C THR A 12 -19.08 -12.58 -20.29
N MET A 13 -18.54 -13.62 -20.91
CA MET A 13 -17.17 -14.05 -20.71
C MET A 13 -16.17 -12.99 -21.12
N ARG A 14 -16.37 -12.33 -22.27
CA ARG A 14 -15.50 -11.24 -22.73
C ARG A 14 -15.52 -10.05 -21.78
N VAL A 15 -16.68 -9.66 -21.29
CA VAL A 15 -16.83 -8.57 -20.33
C VAL A 15 -16.14 -8.93 -19.02
N LEU A 16 -16.27 -10.16 -18.56
CA LEU A 16 -15.63 -10.64 -17.32
C LEU A 16 -14.11 -10.61 -17.46
N ILE A 17 -13.57 -11.12 -18.56
CA ILE A 17 -12.13 -11.11 -18.85
C ILE A 17 -11.60 -9.68 -18.91
N LEU A 18 -12.33 -8.80 -19.60
CA LEU A 18 -11.94 -7.39 -19.72
C LEU A 18 -11.89 -6.71 -18.35
N THR A 19 -12.88 -6.96 -17.49
CA THR A 19 -12.94 -6.42 -16.13
C THR A 19 -11.76 -6.90 -15.29
N VAL A 20 -11.42 -8.18 -15.37
CA VAL A 20 -10.27 -8.76 -14.66
C VAL A 20 -8.97 -8.15 -15.14
N VAL A 21 -8.80 -7.98 -16.45
CA VAL A 21 -7.60 -7.37 -17.05
C VAL A 21 -7.45 -5.92 -16.56
N ILE A 22 -8.52 -5.13 -16.56
CA ILE A 22 -8.50 -3.74 -16.10
C ILE A 22 -8.13 -3.69 -14.61
N ALA A 23 -8.70 -4.57 -13.78
CA ALA A 23 -8.39 -4.65 -12.36
C ALA A 23 -6.90 -5.00 -12.11
N LEU A 24 -6.37 -5.96 -12.87
CA LEU A 24 -4.95 -6.34 -12.79
C LEU A 24 -4.02 -5.20 -13.21
N LEU A 25 -4.36 -4.49 -14.29
CA LEU A 25 -3.58 -3.34 -14.76
C LEU A 25 -3.58 -2.21 -13.73
N PHE A 26 -4.71 -1.96 -13.09
CA PHE A 26 -4.84 -0.98 -12.03
C PHE A 26 -3.97 -1.34 -10.82
N TRP A 27 -4.00 -2.61 -10.41
CA TRP A 27 -3.18 -3.11 -9.31
C TRP A 27 -1.68 -3.02 -9.62
N ILE A 28 -1.26 -3.47 -10.80
CA ILE A 28 0.14 -3.39 -11.25
C ILE A 28 0.60 -1.94 -11.30
N GLY A 29 -0.22 -1.04 -11.85
CA GLY A 29 0.08 0.39 -11.89
C GLY A 29 0.27 0.98 -10.50
N SER A 30 -0.57 0.60 -9.54
CA SER A 30 -0.44 1.02 -8.15
C SER A 30 0.85 0.50 -7.51
N LEU A 31 1.21 -0.77 -7.77
CA LEU A 31 2.48 -1.35 -7.30
C LEU A 31 3.68 -0.60 -7.86
N ILE A 32 3.70 -0.34 -9.16
CA ILE A 32 4.79 0.39 -9.82
C ILE A 32 4.93 1.79 -9.21
N LYS A 33 3.83 2.49 -9.04
CA LYS A 33 3.82 3.82 -8.42
C LYS A 33 4.46 3.80 -7.03
N CYS A 34 4.04 2.86 -6.18
CA CYS A 34 4.58 2.74 -4.82
C CYS A 34 6.07 2.36 -4.83
N GLU A 35 6.49 1.47 -5.73
CA GLU A 35 7.90 1.09 -5.83
C GLU A 35 8.77 2.25 -6.32
N VAL A 36 8.30 3.04 -7.28
CA VAL A 36 9.01 4.23 -7.75
C VAL A 36 9.14 5.26 -6.64
N LEU A 37 8.06 5.53 -5.90
CA LEU A 37 8.09 6.45 -4.77
C LEU A 37 9.01 5.96 -3.66
N THR A 38 9.01 4.65 -3.39
CA THR A 38 9.89 4.05 -2.40
C THR A 38 11.35 4.22 -2.78
N ASN A 39 11.73 3.90 -4.00
CA ASN A 39 13.10 4.07 -4.48
C ASN A 39 13.57 5.52 -4.41
N ARG A 40 12.66 6.46 -4.62
CA ARG A 40 12.98 7.88 -4.67
C ARG A 40 13.09 8.51 -3.29
N TYR A 41 12.23 8.11 -2.36
CA TYR A 41 12.05 8.82 -1.08
C TYR A 41 12.32 7.97 0.16
N GLU A 42 12.65 6.69 0.05
CA GLU A 42 12.83 5.80 1.20
C GLU A 42 13.87 6.33 2.20
N ILE A 43 14.92 6.97 1.71
CA ILE A 43 16.00 7.50 2.55
C ILE A 43 15.48 8.54 3.53
N GLU A 44 14.53 9.38 3.12
CA GLU A 44 13.95 10.41 3.99
C GLU A 44 13.21 9.81 5.19
N PHE A 45 12.66 8.61 5.05
CA PHE A 45 11.77 7.99 6.03
C PHE A 45 12.38 6.82 6.78
N GLN A 46 13.61 6.41 6.49
CA GLN A 46 14.26 5.26 7.12
C GLN A 46 14.43 5.39 8.63
N GLU A 47 14.56 6.59 9.15
CA GLU A 47 14.81 6.87 10.56
C GLU A 47 13.64 7.55 11.26
N LEU A 48 12.68 8.10 10.52
CA LEU A 48 11.60 8.91 11.09
C LEU A 48 10.65 8.13 11.99
N TYR A 49 10.49 6.82 11.77
CA TYR A 49 9.63 6.00 12.62
C TYR A 49 10.13 5.88 14.06
N LYS A 50 11.43 5.96 14.28
CA LYS A 50 12.07 5.78 15.60
C LYS A 50 11.63 6.84 16.61
N ASP A 51 11.46 8.07 16.15
CA ASP A 51 11.12 9.19 17.01
C ASP A 51 9.61 9.32 17.26
N ASN A 52 8.79 8.66 16.45
CA ASN A 52 7.35 8.88 16.41
C ASN A 52 6.52 7.65 16.79
N THR A 53 7.16 6.49 16.98
CA THR A 53 6.47 5.23 17.24
C THR A 53 7.24 4.39 18.26
N MET A 54 6.60 3.30 18.72
CA MET A 54 7.25 2.28 19.56
C MET A 54 8.00 1.23 18.75
N LEU A 55 8.08 1.38 17.43
CA LEU A 55 8.82 0.46 16.57
C LEU A 55 10.33 0.63 16.80
N ASN A 56 11.01 -0.44 17.17
CA ASN A 56 12.46 -0.41 17.40
C ASN A 56 13.23 -0.64 16.12
N GLU A 57 12.81 -1.61 15.32
CA GLU A 57 13.43 -1.96 14.06
C GLU A 57 12.35 -2.29 13.02
N ILE A 58 12.70 -2.14 11.75
CA ILE A 58 11.81 -2.46 10.63
C ILE A 58 12.51 -3.40 9.66
N ASP A 59 11.73 -4.32 9.06
CA ASP A 59 12.21 -5.17 7.96
C ASP A 59 12.20 -4.42 6.63
N SER A 60 11.17 -3.61 6.42
CA SER A 60 11.02 -2.88 5.16
C SER A 60 10.12 -1.67 5.34
N LEU A 61 10.24 -0.74 4.40
CA LEU A 61 9.30 0.37 4.26
C LEU A 61 8.91 0.54 2.81
N LYS A 62 7.69 1.00 2.58
CA LYS A 62 7.17 1.34 1.26
C LYS A 62 6.48 2.68 1.32
N VAL A 63 6.78 3.55 0.36
CA VAL A 63 6.13 4.87 0.26
C VAL A 63 4.84 4.69 -0.52
N LEU A 64 3.70 4.79 0.16
CA LEU A 64 2.38 4.62 -0.45
C LEU A 64 1.91 5.88 -1.15
N GLY A 65 2.28 7.04 -0.65
CA GLY A 65 1.94 8.33 -1.23
C GLY A 65 2.92 9.39 -0.78
N TYR A 66 3.17 10.36 -1.65
CA TYR A 66 4.10 11.45 -1.38
C TYR A 66 3.62 12.71 -2.09
N THR A 67 3.47 13.78 -1.33
CA THR A 67 3.22 15.12 -1.86
C THR A 67 4.22 16.09 -1.24
N SER A 68 4.16 17.37 -1.61
CA SER A 68 5.09 18.37 -1.07
C SER A 68 4.96 18.56 0.44
N ASP A 69 3.80 18.25 1.03
CA ASP A 69 3.48 18.51 2.44
C ASP A 69 2.91 17.31 3.19
N THR A 70 2.64 16.19 2.52
CA THR A 70 2.14 14.96 3.18
C THR A 70 2.81 13.72 2.59
N ALA A 71 2.95 12.68 3.41
CA ALA A 71 3.45 11.37 2.98
C ALA A 71 2.79 10.27 3.79
N ARG A 72 2.49 9.15 3.11
CA ARG A 72 2.00 7.93 3.75
C ARG A 72 3.02 6.84 3.55
N ILE A 73 3.51 6.29 4.65
CA ILE A 73 4.59 5.29 4.63
C ILE A 73 4.11 4.01 5.32
N TYR A 74 4.34 2.89 4.68
CA TYR A 74 4.04 1.57 5.21
C TYR A 74 5.32 0.96 5.78
N TYR A 75 5.38 0.76 7.10
CA TYR A 75 6.50 0.14 7.79
C TYR A 75 6.12 -1.27 8.22
N VAL A 76 6.93 -2.25 7.84
CA VAL A 76 6.82 -3.62 8.35
C VAL A 76 7.82 -3.77 9.48
N ALA A 77 7.31 -4.06 10.68
CA ALA A 77 8.13 -4.21 11.87
C ALA A 77 9.02 -5.45 11.78
N ASN A 78 10.08 -5.46 12.58
CA ASN A 78 11.07 -6.52 12.59
C ASN A 78 10.44 -7.92 12.73
N ASN A 79 10.95 -8.89 11.98
CA ASN A 79 10.41 -10.26 11.87
C ASN A 79 8.97 -10.32 11.37
N ARG A 80 8.55 -9.33 10.62
CA ARG A 80 7.17 -9.19 10.10
C ARG A 80 6.13 -9.34 11.21
N SER A 81 6.40 -8.74 12.36
CA SER A 81 5.50 -8.82 13.51
C SER A 81 4.23 -7.98 13.34
N SER A 82 4.31 -6.90 12.59
CA SER A 82 3.17 -6.04 12.30
C SER A 82 3.41 -5.19 11.06
N GLY A 83 2.32 -4.74 10.44
CA GLY A 83 2.35 -3.76 9.37
C GLY A 83 1.67 -2.48 9.83
N ASN A 84 2.35 -1.34 9.66
CA ASN A 84 1.92 -0.06 10.19
C ASN A 84 1.94 1.01 9.11
N ILE A 85 0.92 1.86 9.07
CA ILE A 85 0.90 3.03 8.20
C ILE A 85 1.08 4.27 9.05
N LEU A 86 2.11 5.04 8.72
CA LEU A 86 2.37 6.34 9.33
C LEU A 86 2.10 7.43 8.31
N VAL A 87 1.40 8.47 8.76
CA VAL A 87 1.15 9.67 7.96
C VAL A 87 2.01 10.80 8.51
N PHE A 88 2.81 11.37 7.64
CA PHE A 88 3.70 12.48 7.96
C PHE A 88 3.21 13.75 7.28
N ASN A 89 3.26 14.85 7.99
CA ASN A 89 3.04 16.18 7.43
C ASN A 89 4.35 16.98 7.51
N LYS A 90 4.61 17.76 6.48
CA LYS A 90 5.80 18.59 6.40
C LYS A 90 5.48 20.02 6.83
N GLU A 91 6.13 20.46 7.89
CA GLU A 91 6.05 21.83 8.38
C GLU A 91 7.46 22.37 8.58
N ASN A 92 7.75 23.56 8.07
CA ASN A 92 9.06 24.20 8.17
C ASN A 92 10.19 23.29 7.68
N ASP A 93 9.97 22.61 6.56
CA ASP A 93 10.89 21.65 5.93
C ASP A 93 11.19 20.40 6.78
N LYS A 94 10.38 20.14 7.80
CA LYS A 94 10.53 18.95 8.65
C LYS A 94 9.28 18.07 8.59
N TRP A 95 9.50 16.77 8.46
CA TRP A 95 8.42 15.78 8.54
C TRP A 95 8.07 15.50 10.00
N SER A 96 6.78 15.53 10.32
CA SER A 96 6.27 15.12 11.62
C SER A 96 5.16 14.09 11.44
N CYS A 97 5.13 13.05 12.29
CA CYS A 97 4.11 12.03 12.25
C CYS A 97 2.81 12.56 12.87
N THR A 98 1.74 12.58 12.08
CA THR A 98 0.43 13.04 12.53
C THR A 98 -0.52 11.90 12.82
N SER A 99 -0.24 10.69 12.32
CA SER A 99 -1.12 9.54 12.50
C SER A 99 -0.30 8.26 12.39
N TRP A 100 -0.65 7.27 13.21
CA TRP A 100 -0.05 5.94 13.22
C TRP A 100 -1.14 4.90 13.39
N GLU A 101 -1.21 3.95 12.45
CA GLU A 101 -2.20 2.88 12.48
C GLU A 101 -1.52 1.53 12.26
N THR A 102 -1.74 0.57 13.15
CA THR A 102 -1.36 -0.82 12.91
C THR A 102 -2.45 -1.49 12.09
N VAL A 103 -2.12 -1.87 10.86
CA VAL A 103 -3.07 -2.45 9.91
C VAL A 103 -3.23 -3.94 10.14
N TRP A 104 -2.12 -4.63 10.41
CA TRP A 104 -2.12 -6.06 10.72
C TRP A 104 -1.04 -6.39 11.74
N SER A 105 -1.21 -7.51 12.44
CA SER A 105 -0.29 -7.94 13.50
C SER A 105 -0.29 -9.46 13.60
N LYS A 106 0.87 -10.06 13.87
CA LYS A 106 1.00 -11.50 14.13
C LYS A 106 0.21 -11.95 15.35
N SER A 107 0.04 -11.08 16.34
CA SER A 107 -0.74 -11.38 17.53
C SER A 107 -2.25 -11.47 17.27
N GLY A 108 -2.71 -11.09 16.09
CA GLY A 108 -4.12 -11.11 15.72
C GLY A 108 -4.92 -9.93 16.23
N SER A 109 -4.28 -8.92 16.82
CA SER A 109 -4.96 -7.71 17.29
C SER A 109 -5.45 -6.81 16.15
N ALA A 110 -4.87 -6.96 14.95
CA ALA A 110 -5.30 -6.28 13.74
C ALA A 110 -5.12 -7.22 12.55
N ASP A 111 -6.07 -7.22 11.61
CA ASP A 111 -6.07 -8.15 10.47
C ASP A 111 -6.53 -7.43 9.19
N GLY A 112 -5.92 -6.29 8.89
CA GLY A 112 -6.16 -5.54 7.67
C GLY A 112 -5.17 -5.89 6.56
N PHE A 113 -5.25 -5.13 5.48
CA PHE A 113 -4.30 -5.23 4.38
C PHE A 113 -3.89 -3.82 3.91
N VAL A 114 -2.75 -3.73 3.23
CA VAL A 114 -2.20 -2.47 2.74
C VAL A 114 -2.16 -2.51 1.22
N TRP A 115 -3.08 -1.79 0.57
CA TRP A 115 -3.10 -1.68 -0.88
C TRP A 115 -1.86 -0.91 -1.38
N PRO A 116 -1.17 -1.35 -2.42
CA PRO A 116 -1.42 -2.53 -3.26
C PRO A 116 -0.70 -3.80 -2.81
N TYR A 117 -0.07 -3.81 -1.65
CA TYR A 117 0.81 -4.91 -1.20
C TYR A 117 0.07 -6.09 -0.59
N ILE A 118 -1.16 -5.90 -0.16
CA ILE A 118 -2.02 -6.92 0.46
C ILE A 118 -1.43 -7.52 1.77
N ARG A 119 -0.41 -7.00 2.31
CA ARG A 119 0.34 -7.23 3.55
C ARG A 119 1.83 -7.05 3.38
#